data_71b1fa87f83fd2a622c242ac04d24aa5
#
_entry.id   71b1fa87f83fd2a622c242ac04d24aa5
#
_cell.length_a   1.000
_cell.length_b   1.000
_cell.length_c   1.000
_cell.angle_alpha   90.00
_cell.angle_beta   90.00
_cell.angle_gamma   90.00
#
_symmetry.space_group_name_H-M   'P 1'
#
loop_
_entity.id
_entity.type
_entity.pdbx_description
1 polymer ?
#
loop_
_entity_poly.entity_id
_entity_poly.type
_entity_poly.pdbx_seq_one_letter_code
_entity_poly.pdbx_strand_id
1 'polypeptide(L)'
;MKNLIILIGTFLCLNINAQNLKVMTFNIRLSLESDKENSWVKRKDDALKLMNYYHPDVMGVQEAVPQQMADIKTFLKNYDFVGVARDDGANKGEYSAIVYNTEKLQVLQSGTFWLSETPEKPSKGWDAAYNRICTYALIKTKKGGKKFWAFNVHFDHVGNVARENSAKLILEKIKTLNTGNFPVVLTGDFNLTDKTEPVKIISKTMADSFYNCRKPHYGPTGTFTGFDVNTVPKDRIDYIFTKGLSCQSIRTINDRRENLLYPSDHFPVLAELKFR
;
A
#
# COMPACT_ATOMS: atom_id res chain seq x y z
N MET A 1 -15.54 50.97 -47.83
CA MET A 1 -16.01 50.32 -46.61
C MET A 1 -15.26 49.01 -46.47
N LYS A 2 -14.32 48.91 -45.52
CA LYS A 2 -13.51 47.70 -45.28
C LYS A 2 -14.20 46.90 -44.16
N ASN A 3 -14.70 45.72 -44.49
CA ASN A 3 -15.30 44.80 -43.50
C ASN A 3 -14.18 44.12 -42.71
N LEU A 4 -14.12 44.38 -41.43
CA LEU A 4 -13.24 43.74 -40.47
C LEU A 4 -13.93 42.45 -39.94
N ILE A 5 -13.44 41.29 -40.37
CA ILE A 5 -13.91 39.98 -39.85
C ILE A 5 -13.12 39.72 -38.56
N ILE A 6 -13.78 39.81 -37.40
CA ILE A 6 -13.23 39.41 -36.12
C ILE A 6 -13.42 37.89 -35.97
N LEU A 7 -12.33 37.13 -36.06
CA LEU A 7 -12.32 35.68 -35.78
C LEU A 7 -12.26 35.50 -34.25
N ILE A 8 -13.38 35.17 -33.62
CA ILE A 8 -13.43 34.80 -32.19
C ILE A 8 -12.98 33.34 -32.08
N GLY A 9 -11.71 33.16 -31.73
CA GLY A 9 -11.18 31.83 -31.40
C GLY A 9 -11.73 31.36 -30.05
N THR A 10 -12.65 30.43 -30.04
CA THR A 10 -13.09 29.74 -28.82
C THR A 10 -11.97 28.81 -28.33
N PHE A 11 -11.24 29.26 -27.33
CA PHE A 11 -10.32 28.39 -26.57
C PHE A 11 -11.14 27.38 -25.78
N LEU A 12 -11.29 26.15 -26.27
CA LEU A 12 -11.77 25.03 -25.48
C LEU A 12 -10.69 24.72 -24.43
N CYS A 13 -10.84 25.25 -23.22
CA CYS A 13 -10.10 24.77 -22.07
C CYS A 13 -10.53 23.31 -21.78
N LEU A 14 -9.83 22.35 -22.36
CA LEU A 14 -9.90 20.97 -21.92
C LEU A 14 -9.46 20.95 -20.46
N ASN A 15 -10.41 20.93 -19.54
CA ASN A 15 -10.16 20.59 -18.14
C ASN A 15 -9.63 19.15 -18.12
N ILE A 16 -8.30 19.01 -18.26
CA ILE A 16 -7.62 17.76 -17.97
C ILE A 16 -7.75 17.58 -16.45
N ASN A 17 -8.86 16.98 -16.03
CA ASN A 17 -9.03 16.53 -14.67
C ASN A 17 -7.89 15.53 -14.41
N ALA A 18 -6.82 16.00 -13.80
CA ALA A 18 -5.71 15.16 -13.42
C ALA A 18 -6.26 14.10 -12.47
N GLN A 19 -6.22 12.86 -12.92
CA GLN A 19 -6.77 11.73 -12.20
C GLN A 19 -6.03 11.56 -10.88
N ASN A 20 -6.75 11.69 -9.77
CA ASN A 20 -6.25 11.35 -8.45
C ASN A 20 -6.28 9.83 -8.28
N LEU A 21 -5.25 9.30 -7.63
CA LEU A 21 -5.11 7.91 -7.27
C LEU A 21 -5.19 7.81 -5.74
N LYS A 22 -6.19 7.11 -5.22
CA LYS A 22 -6.29 6.81 -3.79
C LYS A 22 -5.51 5.54 -3.48
N VAL A 23 -4.48 5.65 -2.64
CA VAL A 23 -3.63 4.53 -2.23
C VAL A 23 -3.74 4.32 -0.73
N MET A 24 -3.93 3.07 -0.32
CA MET A 24 -3.98 2.67 1.08
C MET A 24 -2.89 1.64 1.37
N THR A 25 -2.32 1.67 2.57
CA THR A 25 -1.64 0.51 3.18
C THR A 25 -2.41 0.09 4.41
N PHE A 26 -2.58 -1.21 4.60
CA PHE A 26 -3.32 -1.74 5.73
C PHE A 26 -2.82 -3.13 6.12
N ASN A 27 -2.04 -3.20 7.20
CA ASN A 27 -1.82 -4.46 7.89
C ASN A 27 -3.13 -4.85 8.58
N ILE A 28 -3.74 -5.94 8.11
CA ILE A 28 -5.07 -6.35 8.58
C ILE A 28 -5.01 -7.32 9.76
N ARG A 29 -3.84 -7.61 10.27
CA ARG A 29 -3.58 -8.64 11.28
C ARG A 29 -4.03 -10.02 10.82
N LEU A 30 -3.17 -11.01 10.83
CA LEU A 30 -3.53 -12.38 10.48
C LEU A 30 -4.65 -12.94 11.37
N SER A 31 -5.34 -13.95 10.86
CA SER A 31 -6.44 -14.59 11.57
C SER A 31 -5.92 -15.51 12.67
N LEU A 32 -6.03 -15.09 13.93
CA LEU A 32 -5.69 -15.88 15.11
C LEU A 32 -6.88 -15.93 16.08
N GLU A 33 -7.23 -17.12 16.53
CA GLU A 33 -8.26 -17.35 17.56
C GLU A 33 -7.81 -16.77 18.92
N SER A 34 -6.49 -16.79 19.20
CA SER A 34 -5.91 -16.22 20.41
C SER A 34 -6.13 -14.71 20.58
N ASP A 35 -6.46 -13.99 19.50
CA ASP A 35 -6.81 -12.57 19.55
C ASP A 35 -8.21 -12.32 20.16
N LYS A 36 -8.98 -13.36 20.52
CA LYS A 36 -10.26 -13.31 21.24
C LYS A 36 -11.27 -12.36 20.61
N GLU A 37 -11.58 -11.22 21.28
CA GLU A 37 -12.51 -10.19 20.77
C GLU A 37 -11.98 -9.50 19.50
N ASN A 38 -10.69 -9.60 19.23
CA ASN A 38 -10.01 -9.09 18.05
C ASN A 38 -9.72 -10.19 17.02
N SER A 39 -10.23 -11.43 17.19
CA SER A 39 -10.11 -12.47 16.17
C SER A 39 -10.76 -12.04 14.85
N TRP A 40 -10.24 -12.51 13.72
CA TRP A 40 -10.73 -12.12 12.40
C TRP A 40 -12.24 -12.31 12.24
N VAL A 41 -12.79 -13.42 12.72
CA VAL A 41 -14.22 -13.73 12.65
C VAL A 41 -15.08 -12.62 13.27
N LYS A 42 -14.59 -11.96 14.33
CA LYS A 42 -15.33 -10.91 15.03
C LYS A 42 -15.10 -9.50 14.48
N ARG A 43 -14.00 -9.26 13.75
CA ARG A 43 -13.65 -7.92 13.23
C ARG A 43 -13.67 -7.80 11.71
N LYS A 44 -13.85 -8.89 10.98
CA LYS A 44 -13.77 -8.89 9.52
C LYS A 44 -14.76 -7.95 8.87
N ASP A 45 -16.00 -7.93 9.33
CA ASP A 45 -17.03 -7.08 8.72
C ASP A 45 -16.69 -5.60 8.87
N ASP A 46 -16.15 -5.19 10.02
CA ASP A 46 -15.73 -3.81 10.25
C ASP A 46 -14.49 -3.44 9.42
N ALA A 47 -13.51 -4.36 9.32
CA ALA A 47 -12.35 -4.16 8.48
C ALA A 47 -12.74 -4.04 6.98
N LEU A 48 -13.63 -4.90 6.52
CA LEU A 48 -14.12 -4.89 5.14
C LEU A 48 -15.00 -3.66 4.84
N LYS A 49 -15.88 -3.26 5.77
CA LYS A 49 -16.65 -2.01 5.67
C LYS A 49 -15.75 -0.78 5.60
N LEU A 50 -14.68 -0.73 6.42
CA LEU A 50 -13.69 0.34 6.37
C LEU A 50 -13.01 0.42 5.00
N MET A 51 -12.51 -0.70 4.47
CA MET A 51 -11.92 -0.75 3.13
C MET A 51 -12.91 -0.25 2.06
N ASN A 52 -14.16 -0.70 2.14
CA ASN A 52 -15.21 -0.30 1.19
C ASN A 52 -15.59 1.19 1.32
N TYR A 53 -15.65 1.73 2.54
CA TYR A 53 -15.99 3.13 2.80
C TYR A 53 -14.95 4.09 2.22
N TYR A 54 -13.67 3.84 2.50
CA TYR A 54 -12.59 4.68 2.00
C TYR A 54 -12.31 4.47 0.51
N HIS A 55 -12.69 3.35 -0.03
CA HIS A 55 -12.71 3.03 -1.45
C HIS A 55 -11.38 3.38 -2.16
N PRO A 56 -10.23 2.82 -1.71
CA PRO A 56 -8.95 3.08 -2.34
C PRO A 56 -8.91 2.48 -3.75
N ASP A 57 -8.18 3.13 -4.66
CA ASP A 57 -7.97 2.58 -6.00
C ASP A 57 -6.97 1.41 -5.96
N VAL A 58 -5.94 1.53 -5.09
CA VAL A 58 -4.95 0.49 -4.79
C VAL A 58 -4.76 0.39 -3.28
N MET A 59 -4.68 -0.83 -2.78
CA MET A 59 -4.43 -1.10 -1.36
C MET A 59 -3.36 -2.17 -1.21
N GLY A 60 -2.27 -1.84 -0.51
CA GLY A 60 -1.32 -2.83 0.00
C GLY A 60 -1.88 -3.44 1.29
N VAL A 61 -2.06 -4.76 1.29
CA VAL A 61 -2.54 -5.52 2.46
C VAL A 61 -1.41 -6.39 2.97
N GLN A 62 -1.20 -6.40 4.29
CA GLN A 62 -0.18 -7.21 4.95
C GLN A 62 -0.84 -8.16 5.96
N GLU A 63 -0.16 -9.25 6.27
CA GLU A 63 -0.57 -10.35 7.17
C GLU A 63 -1.80 -11.16 6.74
N ALA A 64 -2.42 -10.84 5.62
CA ALA A 64 -3.59 -11.58 5.17
C ALA A 64 -3.25 -13.06 4.92
N VAL A 65 -4.02 -13.97 5.50
CA VAL A 65 -3.98 -15.39 5.17
C VAL A 65 -5.02 -15.72 4.08
N PRO A 66 -4.98 -16.90 3.42
CA PRO A 66 -5.85 -17.22 2.29
C PRO A 66 -7.34 -16.96 2.53
N GLN A 67 -7.84 -17.31 3.73
CA GLN A 67 -9.24 -17.07 4.09
C GLN A 67 -9.57 -15.57 4.12
N GLN A 68 -8.68 -14.73 4.66
CA GLN A 68 -8.88 -13.28 4.70
C GLN A 68 -8.86 -12.67 3.29
N MET A 69 -7.99 -13.16 2.40
CA MET A 69 -7.99 -12.75 0.99
C MET A 69 -9.29 -13.13 0.27
N ALA A 70 -9.84 -14.33 0.55
CA ALA A 70 -11.14 -14.76 0.03
C ALA A 70 -12.29 -13.89 0.55
N ASP A 71 -12.28 -13.53 1.84
CA ASP A 71 -13.28 -12.65 2.45
C ASP A 71 -13.23 -11.23 1.80
N ILE A 72 -12.02 -10.67 1.59
CA ILE A 72 -11.83 -9.40 0.90
C ILE A 72 -12.42 -9.45 -0.52
N LYS A 73 -12.08 -10.47 -1.30
CA LYS A 73 -12.56 -10.64 -2.68
C LYS A 73 -14.07 -10.82 -2.76
N THR A 74 -14.64 -11.53 -1.79
CA THR A 74 -16.09 -11.78 -1.74
C THR A 74 -16.87 -10.51 -1.38
N PHE A 75 -16.35 -9.71 -0.45
CA PHE A 75 -17.03 -8.50 0.03
C PHE A 75 -16.83 -7.33 -0.93
N LEU A 76 -15.60 -7.10 -1.40
CA LEU A 76 -15.26 -6.01 -2.30
C LEU A 76 -15.42 -6.45 -3.77
N LYS A 77 -16.64 -6.56 -4.25
CA LYS A 77 -16.98 -7.14 -5.57
C LYS A 77 -16.28 -6.51 -6.76
N ASN A 78 -15.94 -5.21 -6.69
CA ASN A 78 -15.28 -4.46 -7.76
C ASN A 78 -13.76 -4.43 -7.57
N TYR A 79 -13.21 -5.35 -6.75
CA TYR A 79 -11.79 -5.47 -6.51
C TYR A 79 -11.26 -6.85 -6.86
N ASP A 80 -10.01 -6.87 -7.24
CA ASP A 80 -9.22 -8.10 -7.37
C ASP A 80 -7.85 -7.88 -6.72
N PHE A 81 -7.03 -8.90 -6.63
CA PHE A 81 -5.71 -8.78 -6.03
C PHE A 81 -4.65 -9.56 -6.82
N VAL A 82 -3.40 -9.19 -6.61
CA VAL A 82 -2.21 -9.93 -7.04
C VAL A 82 -1.32 -10.19 -5.84
N GLY A 83 -0.55 -11.25 -5.93
CA GLY A 83 0.35 -11.72 -4.87
C GLY A 83 0.13 -13.19 -4.55
N VAL A 84 1.10 -13.76 -3.85
CA VAL A 84 1.09 -15.15 -3.37
C VAL A 84 1.43 -15.18 -1.89
N ALA A 85 1.14 -16.29 -1.22
CA ALA A 85 1.53 -16.48 0.17
C ALA A 85 3.02 -16.78 0.30
N ARG A 86 3.62 -16.32 1.40
CA ARG A 86 5.09 -16.23 1.57
C ARG A 86 5.82 -17.55 1.75
N ASP A 87 5.13 -18.63 2.21
CA ASP A 87 5.82 -19.86 2.63
C ASP A 87 6.00 -20.86 1.49
N ASP A 88 5.11 -20.85 0.50
CA ASP A 88 5.16 -21.79 -0.64
C ASP A 88 5.08 -21.11 -2.01
N GLY A 89 4.85 -19.80 -2.04
CA GLY A 89 4.62 -19.07 -3.28
C GLY A 89 3.25 -19.37 -3.92
N ALA A 90 2.32 -19.86 -3.13
CA ALA A 90 0.95 -20.17 -3.55
C ALA A 90 -0.06 -19.75 -2.49
N ASN A 91 -0.42 -20.63 -1.53
CA ASN A 91 -1.49 -20.38 -0.58
C ASN A 91 -1.08 -20.64 0.89
N LYS A 92 0.19 -20.87 1.21
CA LYS A 92 0.64 -21.15 2.57
C LYS A 92 1.34 -19.94 3.17
N GLY A 93 0.87 -19.50 4.33
CA GLY A 93 1.40 -18.34 5.06
C GLY A 93 0.68 -17.05 4.70
N GLU A 94 1.30 -15.94 5.07
CA GLU A 94 0.75 -14.58 4.90
C GLU A 94 1.05 -14.03 3.52
N TYR A 95 0.11 -13.22 3.02
CA TYR A 95 0.27 -12.40 1.82
C TYR A 95 0.80 -11.00 2.16
N SER A 96 1.53 -10.43 1.24
CA SER A 96 1.70 -8.98 1.09
C SER A 96 1.03 -8.58 -0.23
N ALA A 97 -0.29 -8.67 -0.27
CA ALA A 97 -1.06 -8.55 -1.51
C ALA A 97 -1.25 -7.09 -1.95
N ILE A 98 -1.41 -6.89 -3.26
CA ILE A 98 -1.88 -5.63 -3.83
C ILE A 98 -3.32 -5.85 -4.29
N VAL A 99 -4.27 -5.25 -3.58
CA VAL A 99 -5.69 -5.22 -3.90
C VAL A 99 -5.97 -3.97 -4.75
N TYR A 100 -6.73 -4.09 -5.82
CA TYR A 100 -6.97 -2.97 -6.74
C TYR A 100 -8.41 -2.94 -7.26
N ASN A 101 -8.92 -1.74 -7.49
CA ASN A 101 -10.26 -1.53 -8.03
C ASN A 101 -10.28 -1.84 -9.54
N THR A 102 -10.99 -2.90 -9.91
CA THR A 102 -11.06 -3.40 -11.31
C THR A 102 -11.86 -2.51 -12.23
N GLU A 103 -12.74 -1.64 -11.73
CA GLU A 103 -13.46 -0.67 -12.57
C GLU A 103 -12.54 0.45 -13.07
N LYS A 104 -11.56 0.84 -12.27
CA LYS A 104 -10.66 1.96 -12.54
C LYS A 104 -9.30 1.54 -13.10
N LEU A 105 -8.84 0.34 -12.76
CA LEU A 105 -7.48 -0.11 -12.97
C LEU A 105 -7.42 -1.44 -13.73
N GLN A 106 -6.32 -1.64 -14.43
CA GLN A 106 -5.96 -2.89 -15.10
C GLN A 106 -4.52 -3.24 -14.73
N VAL A 107 -4.28 -4.43 -14.23
CA VAL A 107 -2.94 -4.98 -14.03
C VAL A 107 -2.41 -5.46 -15.37
N LEU A 108 -1.21 -5.00 -15.76
CA LEU A 108 -0.52 -5.38 -16.99
C LEU A 108 0.54 -6.44 -16.75
N GLN A 109 1.17 -6.40 -15.57
CA GLN A 109 2.21 -7.32 -15.13
C GLN A 109 2.19 -7.38 -13.62
N SER A 110 2.45 -8.54 -13.04
CA SER A 110 2.62 -8.67 -11.59
C SER A 110 3.55 -9.84 -11.25
N GLY A 111 4.02 -9.83 -10.02
CA GLY A 111 4.83 -10.91 -9.45
C GLY A 111 5.09 -10.69 -7.97
N THR A 112 5.74 -11.67 -7.36
CA THR A 112 6.19 -11.61 -5.97
C THR A 112 7.63 -12.12 -5.92
N PHE A 113 8.45 -11.48 -5.10
CA PHE A 113 9.81 -11.94 -4.81
C PHE A 113 10.04 -11.98 -3.30
N TRP A 114 10.92 -12.89 -2.88
CA TRP A 114 11.29 -13.04 -1.48
C TRP A 114 12.36 -12.04 -1.09
N LEU A 115 12.25 -11.50 0.10
CA LEU A 115 13.25 -10.59 0.69
C LEU A 115 14.37 -11.44 1.29
N SER A 116 15.18 -11.98 0.42
CA SER A 116 16.26 -12.91 0.75
C SER A 116 17.39 -12.87 -0.29
N GLU A 117 18.43 -13.63 -0.07
CA GLU A 117 19.54 -13.86 -1.00
C GLU A 117 19.12 -14.66 -2.25
N THR A 118 17.93 -15.31 -2.21
CA THR A 118 17.35 -16.07 -3.31
C THR A 118 15.92 -15.60 -3.60
N PRO A 119 15.75 -14.39 -4.16
CA PRO A 119 14.44 -13.74 -4.26
C PRO A 119 13.45 -14.42 -5.23
N GLU A 120 13.89 -15.37 -6.03
CA GLU A 120 13.06 -16.04 -7.04
C GLU A 120 12.26 -17.22 -6.48
N LYS A 121 12.49 -17.63 -5.24
CA LYS A 121 11.83 -18.79 -4.61
C LYS A 121 11.55 -18.57 -3.13
N PRO A 122 10.58 -19.30 -2.55
CA PRO A 122 10.32 -19.26 -1.11
C PRO A 122 11.60 -19.48 -0.30
N SER A 123 11.98 -18.44 0.45
CA SER A 123 13.20 -18.45 1.24
C SER A 123 13.16 -17.40 2.35
N LYS A 124 13.84 -17.70 3.43
CA LYS A 124 14.07 -16.79 4.55
C LYS A 124 15.40 -16.09 4.33
N GLY A 125 15.39 -14.76 4.33
CA GLY A 125 16.59 -13.97 4.06
C GLY A 125 17.36 -13.59 5.32
N TRP A 126 18.68 -13.64 5.24
CA TRP A 126 19.62 -13.16 6.25
C TRP A 126 19.27 -13.63 7.67
N ASP A 127 19.08 -12.69 8.59
CA ASP A 127 18.70 -12.93 9.99
C ASP A 127 17.18 -12.80 10.25
N ALA A 128 16.34 -12.86 9.20
CA ALA A 128 14.89 -12.76 9.35
C ALA A 128 14.31 -13.89 10.20
N ALA A 129 13.25 -13.58 10.98
CA ALA A 129 12.50 -14.59 11.72
C ALA A 129 11.63 -15.46 10.80
N TYR A 130 11.05 -14.85 9.77
CA TYR A 130 10.14 -15.50 8.82
C TYR A 130 10.49 -15.18 7.37
N ASN A 131 9.94 -15.96 6.43
CA ASN A 131 9.93 -15.57 5.04
C ASN A 131 9.22 -14.22 4.89
N ARG A 132 9.82 -13.30 4.15
CA ARG A 132 9.23 -12.00 3.83
C ARG A 132 9.20 -11.80 2.33
N ILE A 133 8.16 -11.16 1.85
CA ILE A 133 7.91 -10.99 0.42
C ILE A 133 7.61 -9.54 0.08
N CYS A 134 7.87 -9.20 -1.18
CA CYS A 134 7.38 -7.99 -1.81
C CYS A 134 6.59 -8.37 -3.06
N THR A 135 5.34 -8.01 -3.12
CA THR A 135 4.50 -8.13 -4.32
C THR A 135 4.59 -6.84 -5.13
N TYR A 136 4.62 -6.97 -6.46
CA TYR A 136 4.64 -5.83 -7.36
C TYR A 136 3.62 -5.98 -8.48
N ALA A 137 3.16 -4.84 -9.02
CA ALA A 137 2.29 -4.79 -10.19
C ALA A 137 2.57 -3.55 -11.04
N LEU A 138 2.63 -3.72 -12.36
CA LEU A 138 2.49 -2.63 -13.32
C LEU A 138 1.00 -2.44 -13.60
N ILE A 139 0.48 -1.29 -13.24
CA ILE A 139 -0.94 -0.99 -13.30
C ILE A 139 -1.18 0.14 -14.32
N LYS A 140 -2.25 0.02 -15.10
CA LYS A 140 -2.74 1.05 -16.01
C LYS A 140 -4.09 1.56 -15.54
N THR A 141 -4.27 2.88 -15.50
CA THR A 141 -5.58 3.47 -15.28
C THR A 141 -6.45 3.31 -16.53
N LYS A 142 -7.68 2.81 -16.39
CA LYS A 142 -8.61 2.63 -17.53
C LYS A 142 -8.99 3.98 -18.14
N LYS A 143 -9.22 4.99 -17.31
CA LYS A 143 -9.40 6.37 -17.77
C LYS A 143 -8.04 7.05 -17.85
N GLY A 144 -7.69 7.62 -18.98
CA GLY A 144 -6.45 8.37 -19.21
C GLY A 144 -5.19 7.53 -19.47
N GLY A 145 -5.24 6.20 -19.34
CA GLY A 145 -4.17 5.29 -19.76
C GLY A 145 -2.84 5.43 -19.02
N LYS A 146 -2.80 6.14 -17.89
CA LYS A 146 -1.57 6.35 -17.09
C LYS A 146 -1.08 5.04 -16.50
N LYS A 147 0.23 4.79 -16.60
CA LYS A 147 0.87 3.60 -16.03
C LYS A 147 1.66 3.97 -14.79
N PHE A 148 1.69 3.08 -13.81
CA PHE A 148 2.51 3.20 -12.61
C PHE A 148 2.82 1.81 -12.03
N TRP A 149 3.89 1.72 -11.27
CA TRP A 149 4.22 0.53 -10.50
C TRP A 149 3.68 0.66 -9.08
N ALA A 150 3.07 -0.38 -8.58
CA ALA A 150 2.74 -0.56 -7.18
C ALA A 150 3.60 -1.69 -6.60
N PHE A 151 4.17 -1.47 -5.43
CA PHE A 151 4.89 -2.46 -4.63
C PHE A 151 4.27 -2.50 -3.24
N ASN A 152 4.16 -3.70 -2.66
CA ASN A 152 3.66 -3.87 -1.30
C ASN A 152 4.54 -4.87 -0.54
N VAL A 153 4.88 -4.54 0.69
CA VAL A 153 5.85 -5.28 1.49
C VAL A 153 5.41 -5.43 2.94
N HIS A 154 5.90 -6.48 3.59
CA HIS A 154 5.91 -6.60 5.04
C HIS A 154 7.32 -7.01 5.48
N PHE A 155 8.05 -6.08 6.12
CA PHE A 155 9.42 -6.32 6.58
C PHE A 155 9.46 -7.26 7.79
N ASP A 156 10.62 -7.86 8.02
CA ASP A 156 10.82 -8.67 9.21
C ASP A 156 10.81 -7.79 10.47
N HIS A 157 10.28 -8.33 11.57
CA HIS A 157 10.14 -7.59 12.83
C HIS A 157 11.33 -7.78 13.78
N VAL A 158 12.25 -8.71 13.47
CA VAL A 158 13.43 -9.04 14.30
C VAL A 158 14.74 -8.71 13.60
N GLY A 159 14.96 -9.25 12.40
CA GLY A 159 16.25 -9.24 11.70
C GLY A 159 16.66 -7.85 11.22
N ASN A 160 17.71 -7.27 11.83
CA ASN A 160 18.21 -5.96 11.40
C ASN A 160 18.87 -6.00 10.04
N VAL A 161 19.68 -7.04 9.78
CA VAL A 161 20.35 -7.25 8.49
C VAL A 161 19.32 -7.51 7.39
N ALA A 162 18.30 -8.33 7.70
CA ALA A 162 17.22 -8.63 6.77
C ALA A 162 16.45 -7.36 6.37
N ARG A 163 16.13 -6.48 7.32
CA ARG A 163 15.41 -5.23 7.03
C ARG A 163 16.21 -4.26 6.17
N GLU A 164 17.51 -4.11 6.46
CA GLU A 164 18.39 -3.24 5.67
C GLU A 164 18.58 -3.75 4.25
N ASN A 165 18.86 -5.04 4.09
CA ASN A 165 19.05 -5.64 2.78
C ASN A 165 17.73 -5.72 1.99
N SER A 166 16.59 -5.91 2.66
CA SER A 166 15.27 -5.83 2.03
C SER A 166 15.02 -4.45 1.41
N ALA A 167 15.38 -3.37 2.11
CA ALA A 167 15.25 -2.01 1.56
C ALA A 167 16.10 -1.83 0.28
N LYS A 168 17.35 -2.30 0.31
CA LYS A 168 18.26 -2.26 -0.86
C LYS A 168 17.74 -3.09 -2.03
N LEU A 169 17.30 -4.33 -1.76
CA LEU A 169 16.76 -5.25 -2.75
C LEU A 169 15.50 -4.69 -3.43
N ILE A 170 14.58 -4.10 -2.67
CA ILE A 170 13.37 -3.47 -3.22
C ILE A 170 13.73 -2.33 -4.19
N LEU A 171 14.66 -1.45 -3.82
CA LEU A 171 15.10 -0.36 -4.69
C LEU A 171 15.78 -0.88 -5.96
N GLU A 172 16.57 -1.95 -5.87
CA GLU A 172 17.16 -2.62 -7.03
C GLU A 172 16.07 -3.22 -7.94
N LYS A 173 15.11 -3.96 -7.38
CA LYS A 173 13.99 -4.52 -8.15
C LYS A 173 13.12 -3.43 -8.79
N ILE A 174 12.85 -2.31 -8.10
CA ILE A 174 12.18 -1.14 -8.70
C ILE A 174 12.97 -0.63 -9.90
N LYS A 175 14.30 -0.48 -9.78
CA LYS A 175 15.15 0.00 -10.86
C LYS A 175 15.15 -0.96 -12.06
N THR A 176 15.25 -2.26 -11.83
CA THR A 176 15.35 -3.28 -12.89
C THR A 176 14.01 -3.51 -13.59
N LEU A 177 12.89 -3.49 -12.86
CA LEU A 177 11.55 -3.68 -13.42
C LEU A 177 11.03 -2.42 -14.16
N ASN A 178 11.35 -1.24 -13.64
CA ASN A 178 10.81 0.02 -14.15
C ASN A 178 11.67 0.65 -15.25
N THR A 179 11.92 -0.08 -16.33
CA THR A 179 12.67 0.43 -17.49
C THR A 179 11.98 1.58 -18.21
N GLY A 180 10.65 1.69 -18.07
CA GLY A 180 9.85 2.75 -18.66
C GLY A 180 9.76 4.05 -17.83
N ASN A 181 10.48 4.15 -16.72
CA ASN A 181 10.46 5.30 -15.79
C ASN A 181 9.04 5.73 -15.37
N PHE A 182 8.13 4.78 -15.24
CA PHE A 182 6.78 5.05 -14.74
C PHE A 182 6.82 5.47 -13.27
N PRO A 183 5.83 6.26 -12.81
CA PRO A 183 5.65 6.53 -11.39
C PRO A 183 5.59 5.25 -10.56
N VAL A 184 6.05 5.33 -9.31
CA VAL A 184 6.11 4.20 -8.37
C VAL A 184 5.43 4.57 -7.07
N VAL A 185 4.64 3.64 -6.54
CA VAL A 185 4.12 3.63 -5.17
C VAL A 185 4.68 2.40 -4.46
N LEU A 186 5.21 2.58 -3.26
CA LEU A 186 5.61 1.49 -2.37
C LEU A 186 4.83 1.64 -1.07
N THR A 187 4.02 0.64 -0.76
CA THR A 187 3.23 0.52 0.48
C THR A 187 3.77 -0.59 1.35
N GLY A 188 3.51 -0.54 2.63
CA GLY A 188 3.81 -1.68 3.49
C GLY A 188 3.89 -1.36 4.96
N ASP A 189 3.94 -2.45 5.74
CA ASP A 189 4.41 -2.47 7.10
C ASP A 189 5.91 -2.75 7.11
N PHE A 190 6.68 -1.77 7.54
CA PHE A 190 8.14 -1.86 7.56
C PHE A 190 8.69 -2.38 8.90
N ASN A 191 7.84 -2.54 9.93
CA ASN A 191 8.25 -2.88 11.29
C ASN A 191 9.37 -1.98 11.84
N LEU A 192 9.49 -0.76 11.32
CA LEU A 192 10.55 0.20 11.60
C LEU A 192 10.02 1.62 11.57
N THR A 193 10.53 2.46 12.46
CA THR A 193 10.27 3.91 12.41
C THR A 193 11.15 4.61 11.37
N ASP A 194 10.76 5.82 10.99
CA ASP A 194 11.46 6.67 10.00
C ASP A 194 12.88 7.09 10.40
N LYS A 195 13.25 6.88 11.67
CA LYS A 195 14.60 7.18 12.19
C LYS A 195 15.62 6.09 11.85
N THR A 196 15.17 4.92 11.40
CA THR A 196 16.01 3.77 11.14
C THR A 196 16.66 3.80 9.75
N GLU A 197 17.82 3.16 9.62
CA GLU A 197 18.58 3.18 8.36
C GLU A 197 17.82 2.55 7.17
N PRO A 198 17.09 1.43 7.29
CA PRO A 198 16.34 0.88 6.17
C PRO A 198 15.30 1.86 5.60
N VAL A 199 14.58 2.60 6.45
CA VAL A 199 13.61 3.59 6.02
C VAL A 199 14.31 4.80 5.38
N LYS A 200 15.45 5.24 5.92
CA LYS A 200 16.28 6.29 5.32
C LYS A 200 16.83 5.92 3.94
N ILE A 201 17.24 4.65 3.74
CA ILE A 201 17.68 4.14 2.43
C ILE A 201 16.59 4.35 1.38
N ILE A 202 15.34 3.99 1.68
CA ILE A 202 14.22 4.19 0.77
C ILE A 202 13.94 5.68 0.56
N SER A 203 13.96 6.48 1.63
CA SER A 203 13.68 7.92 1.59
C SER A 203 14.69 8.74 0.77
N LYS A 204 15.90 8.21 0.52
CA LYS A 204 16.88 8.83 -0.39
C LYS A 204 16.41 8.85 -1.85
N THR A 205 15.54 7.96 -2.25
CA THR A 205 15.10 7.77 -3.65
C THR A 205 13.62 7.90 -3.88
N MET A 206 12.81 7.77 -2.83
CA MET A 206 11.35 7.88 -2.86
C MET A 206 10.87 8.85 -1.78
N ALA A 207 9.86 9.64 -2.09
CA ALA A 207 9.28 10.59 -1.14
C ALA A 207 8.35 9.85 -0.15
N ASP A 208 8.61 9.98 1.15
CA ASP A 208 7.67 9.55 2.18
C ASP A 208 6.46 10.51 2.16
N SER A 209 5.28 9.98 1.87
CA SER A 209 4.06 10.78 1.75
C SER A 209 3.69 11.48 3.05
N PHE A 210 4.08 10.95 4.21
CA PHE A 210 3.82 11.60 5.50
C PHE A 210 4.40 13.03 5.56
N TYR A 211 5.59 13.23 5.02
CA TYR A 211 6.29 14.54 5.03
C TYR A 211 6.14 15.32 3.74
N ASN A 212 5.74 14.67 2.64
CA ASN A 212 5.81 15.26 1.31
C ASN A 212 4.44 15.50 0.65
N CYS A 213 3.36 15.49 1.43
CA CYS A 213 2.04 15.86 0.94
C CYS A 213 1.82 17.37 0.93
N ARG A 214 0.96 17.83 0.02
CA ARG A 214 0.55 19.24 -0.08
C ARG A 214 -0.21 19.70 1.16
N LYS A 215 -1.13 18.85 1.66
CA LYS A 215 -1.83 19.07 2.92
C LYS A 215 -1.06 18.37 4.04
N PRO A 216 -1.02 18.95 5.25
CA PRO A 216 -0.45 18.29 6.42
C PRO A 216 -1.13 16.92 6.66
N HIS A 217 -0.38 16.01 7.25
CA HIS A 217 -0.91 14.74 7.72
C HIS A 217 -2.07 14.96 8.70
N TYR A 218 -3.09 14.11 8.63
CA TYR A 218 -4.24 14.11 9.53
C TYR A 218 -4.44 12.74 10.19
N GLY A 219 -4.73 12.74 11.48
CA GLY A 219 -4.91 11.56 12.30
C GLY A 219 -3.72 11.27 13.22
N PRO A 220 -3.69 10.11 13.90
CA PRO A 220 -2.57 9.71 14.75
C PRO A 220 -1.26 9.57 13.96
N THR A 221 -0.14 9.97 14.56
CA THR A 221 1.18 9.80 13.95
C THR A 221 1.57 8.32 13.88
N GLY A 222 1.40 7.60 14.98
CA GLY A 222 1.69 6.16 15.05
C GLY A 222 0.62 5.34 14.34
N THR A 223 1.02 4.18 13.83
CA THR A 223 0.14 3.29 13.08
C THR A 223 -0.08 1.95 13.77
N PHE A 224 0.80 1.54 14.68
CA PHE A 224 0.67 0.26 15.41
C PHE A 224 0.08 0.47 16.79
N THR A 225 -1.05 -0.19 17.06
CA THR A 225 -1.80 -0.11 18.34
C THR A 225 -1.68 -1.34 19.19
N GLY A 226 -1.36 -2.51 18.62
CA GLY A 226 -1.45 -3.80 19.31
C GLY A 226 -2.86 -4.08 19.84
N PHE A 227 -3.91 -3.51 19.23
CA PHE A 227 -5.30 -3.50 19.71
C PHE A 227 -5.52 -2.71 21.02
N ASP A 228 -4.54 -2.01 21.54
CA ASP A 228 -4.75 -1.16 22.72
C ASP A 228 -5.57 0.09 22.35
N VAL A 229 -6.76 0.19 22.93
CA VAL A 229 -7.70 1.30 22.69
C VAL A 229 -7.51 2.48 23.67
N ASN A 230 -6.64 2.30 24.67
CA ASN A 230 -6.45 3.26 25.76
C ASN A 230 -5.23 4.16 25.54
N THR A 231 -4.33 3.79 24.63
CA THR A 231 -3.12 4.56 24.35
C THR A 231 -3.14 5.11 22.93
N VAL A 232 -2.48 6.26 22.74
CA VAL A 232 -2.24 6.83 21.42
C VAL A 232 -0.97 6.18 20.86
N PRO A 233 -1.03 5.49 19.72
CA PRO A 233 0.14 4.85 19.12
C PRO A 233 1.19 5.90 18.75
N LYS A 234 2.45 5.60 19.04
CA LYS A 234 3.59 6.51 18.78
C LYS A 234 4.41 6.09 17.57
N ASP A 235 4.51 4.79 17.32
CA ASP A 235 5.37 4.23 16.30
C ASP A 235 4.62 4.19 14.95
N ARG A 236 5.13 4.97 14.00
CA ARG A 236 4.72 4.93 12.62
C ARG A 236 5.59 3.90 11.91
N ILE A 237 5.00 2.77 11.56
CA ILE A 237 5.69 1.65 10.91
C ILE A 237 5.05 1.27 9.57
N ASP A 238 3.88 1.83 9.24
CA ASP A 238 3.21 1.67 7.97
C ASP A 238 3.44 2.90 7.08
N TYR A 239 3.82 2.68 5.83
CA TYR A 239 4.28 3.76 4.94
C TYR A 239 3.64 3.70 3.57
N ILE A 240 3.56 4.88 2.95
CA ILE A 240 3.30 5.07 1.51
C ILE A 240 4.43 5.94 0.97
N PHE A 241 5.36 5.34 0.24
CA PHE A 241 6.41 6.04 -0.49
C PHE A 241 6.03 6.23 -1.95
N THR A 242 6.44 7.34 -2.54
CA THR A 242 6.14 7.68 -3.93
C THR A 242 7.35 8.16 -4.70
N LYS A 243 7.39 7.86 -6.01
CA LYS A 243 8.32 8.43 -6.97
C LYS A 243 7.55 8.80 -8.24
N GLY A 244 7.72 10.02 -8.74
CA GLY A 244 7.02 10.50 -9.94
C GLY A 244 5.53 10.83 -9.76
N LEU A 245 5.01 10.74 -8.52
CA LEU A 245 3.67 11.20 -8.12
C LEU A 245 3.79 12.36 -7.14
N SER A 246 2.74 13.18 -7.03
CA SER A 246 2.63 14.20 -6.00
C SER A 246 1.55 13.84 -4.99
N CYS A 247 1.86 13.83 -3.71
CA CYS A 247 0.90 13.60 -2.65
C CYS A 247 0.06 14.87 -2.42
N GLN A 248 -1.27 14.73 -2.45
CA GLN A 248 -2.21 15.83 -2.20
C GLN A 248 -2.65 15.87 -0.74
N SER A 249 -2.95 14.71 -0.17
CA SER A 249 -3.33 14.53 1.23
C SER A 249 -2.95 13.13 1.71
N ILE A 250 -2.71 13.02 3.02
CA ILE A 250 -2.47 11.75 3.69
C ILE A 250 -3.15 11.76 5.06
N ARG A 251 -3.70 10.62 5.45
CA ARG A 251 -4.25 10.44 6.78
C ARG A 251 -3.98 9.04 7.32
N THR A 252 -3.81 8.96 8.63
CA THR A 252 -3.90 7.71 9.39
C THR A 252 -5.34 7.57 9.88
N ILE A 253 -5.97 6.43 9.58
CA ILE A 253 -7.39 6.17 9.86
C ILE A 253 -7.49 5.44 11.19
N ASN A 254 -8.11 6.06 12.19
CA ASN A 254 -8.29 5.51 13.53
C ASN A 254 -9.77 5.21 13.86
N ASP A 255 -10.53 4.84 12.83
CA ASP A 255 -11.93 4.49 12.98
C ASP A 255 -12.09 3.26 13.89
N ARG A 256 -13.14 3.26 14.69
CA ARG A 256 -13.46 2.20 15.64
C ARG A 256 -14.70 1.42 15.21
N ARG A 257 -14.77 0.18 15.65
CA ARG A 257 -15.95 -0.68 15.60
C ARG A 257 -17.01 -0.14 16.55
N GLU A 258 -18.26 -0.59 16.42
CA GLU A 258 -19.36 -0.19 17.33
C GLU A 258 -19.04 -0.49 18.81
N ASN A 259 -18.28 -1.54 19.09
CA ASN A 259 -17.84 -1.90 20.43
C ASN A 259 -16.57 -1.14 20.89
N LEU A 260 -16.18 -0.07 20.19
CA LEU A 260 -15.05 0.80 20.44
C LEU A 260 -13.66 0.15 20.26
N LEU A 261 -13.59 -1.10 19.84
CA LEU A 261 -12.33 -1.77 19.46
C LEU A 261 -11.89 -1.34 18.06
N TYR A 262 -10.65 -1.67 17.68
CA TYR A 262 -10.13 -1.39 16.35
C TYR A 262 -10.36 -2.54 15.37
N PRO A 263 -10.55 -2.25 14.06
CA PRO A 263 -10.67 -3.28 13.02
C PRO A 263 -9.37 -4.08 12.78
N SER A 264 -8.22 -3.54 13.15
CA SER A 264 -6.90 -4.19 13.15
C SER A 264 -6.06 -3.63 14.28
N ASP A 265 -4.95 -4.28 14.61
CA ASP A 265 -3.91 -3.77 15.50
C ASP A 265 -3.00 -2.72 14.83
N HIS A 266 -3.21 -2.48 13.53
CA HIS A 266 -2.65 -1.36 12.79
C HIS A 266 -3.74 -0.41 12.31
N PHE A 267 -3.41 0.87 12.22
CA PHE A 267 -4.23 1.87 11.54
C PHE A 267 -3.91 1.90 10.05
N PRO A 268 -4.93 1.85 9.17
CA PRO A 268 -4.70 2.08 7.75
C PRO A 268 -4.16 3.49 7.50
N VAL A 269 -3.26 3.60 6.53
CA VAL A 269 -2.81 4.91 6.01
C VAL A 269 -3.34 5.09 4.60
N LEU A 270 -4.02 6.21 4.35
CA LEU A 270 -4.61 6.55 3.05
C LEU A 270 -3.98 7.83 2.49
N ALA A 271 -3.47 7.77 1.26
CA ALA A 271 -2.96 8.93 0.54
C ALA A 271 -3.75 9.17 -0.76
N GLU A 272 -3.98 10.45 -1.07
CA GLU A 272 -4.44 10.89 -2.38
C GLU A 272 -3.24 11.38 -3.18
N LEU A 273 -2.96 10.71 -4.29
CA LEU A 273 -1.81 10.96 -5.15
C LEU A 273 -2.27 11.51 -6.52
N LYS A 274 -1.43 12.32 -7.15
CA LYS A 274 -1.68 12.89 -8.48
C LYS A 274 -0.51 12.58 -9.39
N PHE A 275 -0.79 12.13 -10.61
CA PHE A 275 0.21 12.03 -11.66
C PHE A 275 0.74 13.42 -12.02
N ARG A 276 2.06 13.53 -12.10
CA ARG A 276 2.75 14.76 -12.54
C ARG A 276 2.67 14.93 -14.04
#